data_d4758793f62dc3e7a93e00fbbf834360
#
_entry.id   d4758793f62dc3e7a93e00fbbf834360
#
_cell.length_a   1.000
_cell.length_b   1.000
_cell.length_c   1.000
_cell.angle_alpha   90.00
_cell.angle_beta   90.00
_cell.angle_gamma   90.00
#
_symmetry.space_group_name_H-M   'P 1'
#
loop_
_entity.id
_entity.type
_entity.pdbx_description
1 polymer ?
#
loop_
_entity_poly.entity_id
_entity_poly.type
_entity_poly.pdbx_seq_one_letter_code
_entity_poly.pdbx_strand_id
1 'polypeptide(L)'
;MDLSQSILLRNSLRNNHVIMAYNGTVTDDLMVTLADLLKERLVANDDVKRSKLIFAVFMEGVQNLIWHGKEHEENMGMILITEHEKEITIMCGNRIEKDKTQGLKDRLAQIEGADKDTIRQMYRDGMSHASEHDGPGSGLGLLEIARRSTQPISYTFVDVDEHSVDFILAATI
;
A
#
# COMPACT_ATOMS: atom_id res chain seq x y z
N MET A 1 19.56 -6.46 -17.08
CA MET A 1 20.19 -5.41 -16.23
C MET A 1 21.66 -5.70 -16.13
N ASP A 2 22.51 -4.75 -16.45
CA ASP A 2 23.97 -4.89 -16.32
C ASP A 2 24.46 -4.45 -14.93
N LEU A 3 25.78 -4.64 -14.66
CA LEU A 3 26.36 -4.29 -13.35
C LEU A 3 26.29 -2.79 -13.04
N SER A 4 26.38 -1.93 -14.06
CA SER A 4 26.30 -0.48 -13.87
C SER A 4 24.89 -0.06 -13.45
N GLN A 5 23.87 -0.62 -14.09
CA GLN A 5 22.46 -0.44 -13.72
C GLN A 5 22.17 -0.98 -12.32
N SER A 6 22.78 -2.11 -11.93
CA SER A 6 22.65 -2.67 -10.58
C SER A 6 23.23 -1.75 -9.51
N ILE A 7 24.36 -1.09 -9.79
CA ILE A 7 24.98 -0.10 -8.88
C ILE A 7 24.08 1.13 -8.73
N LEU A 8 23.51 1.63 -9.82
CA LEU A 8 22.59 2.77 -9.80
C LEU A 8 21.34 2.44 -8.96
N LEU A 9 20.75 1.27 -9.18
CA LEU A 9 19.61 0.80 -8.40
C LEU A 9 19.96 0.70 -6.91
N ARG A 10 21.08 0.04 -6.57
CA ARG A 10 21.55 -0.07 -5.17
C ARG A 10 21.73 1.29 -4.52
N ASN A 11 22.33 2.26 -5.23
CA ASN A 11 22.52 3.60 -4.72
C ASN A 11 21.18 4.31 -4.52
N SER A 12 20.23 4.16 -5.44
CA SER A 12 18.87 4.70 -5.31
C SER A 12 18.17 4.13 -4.08
N LEU A 13 18.17 2.81 -3.90
CA LEU A 13 17.57 2.16 -2.73
C LEU A 13 18.16 2.68 -1.43
N ARG A 14 19.51 2.80 -1.35
CA ARG A 14 20.19 3.29 -0.16
C ARG A 14 19.90 4.77 0.12
N ASN A 15 19.93 5.62 -0.90
CA ASN A 15 19.73 7.06 -0.74
C ASN A 15 18.27 7.40 -0.36
N ASN A 16 17.33 6.54 -0.73
CA ASN A 16 15.92 6.66 -0.34
C ASN A 16 15.58 5.83 0.90
N HIS A 17 16.58 5.37 1.66
CA HIS A 17 16.39 4.62 2.90
C HIS A 17 15.49 3.40 2.77
N VAL A 18 15.54 2.71 1.62
CA VAL A 18 14.72 1.53 1.36
C VAL A 18 15.21 0.37 2.22
N ILE A 19 14.30 -0.19 3.01
CA ILE A 19 14.55 -1.35 3.88
C ILE A 19 13.97 -2.65 3.32
N MET A 20 12.96 -2.53 2.46
CA MET A 20 12.36 -3.64 1.72
C MET A 20 11.90 -3.16 0.34
N ALA A 21 12.20 -3.94 -0.69
CA ALA A 21 11.72 -3.72 -2.04
C ALA A 21 11.37 -5.06 -2.68
N TYR A 22 10.17 -5.18 -3.18
CA TYR A 22 9.69 -6.31 -3.95
C TYR A 22 8.95 -5.82 -5.19
N ASN A 23 9.18 -6.46 -6.32
CA ASN A 23 8.42 -6.26 -7.54
C ASN A 23 8.25 -7.61 -8.23
N GLY A 24 7.01 -8.08 -8.34
CA GLY A 24 6.70 -9.40 -8.87
C GLY A 24 5.30 -9.86 -8.50
N THR A 25 5.05 -11.14 -8.72
CA THR A 25 3.75 -11.75 -8.37
C THR A 25 3.54 -11.74 -6.86
N VAL A 26 2.40 -11.18 -6.42
CA VAL A 26 2.03 -11.09 -5.00
C VAL A 26 1.03 -12.19 -4.66
N THR A 27 1.39 -13.05 -3.70
CA THR A 27 0.59 -14.17 -3.23
C THR A 27 0.39 -14.10 -1.71
N ASP A 28 -0.57 -14.87 -1.18
CA ASP A 28 -0.80 -14.98 0.26
C ASP A 28 0.46 -15.51 0.99
N ASP A 29 1.17 -16.48 0.43
CA ASP A 29 2.40 -17.03 1.02
C ASP A 29 3.52 -15.99 1.05
N LEU A 30 3.65 -15.20 -0.02
CA LEU A 30 4.60 -14.09 -0.06
C LEU A 30 4.25 -13.03 1.00
N MET A 31 2.98 -12.68 1.13
CA MET A 31 2.49 -11.73 2.13
C MET A 31 2.93 -12.16 3.54
N VAL A 32 2.72 -13.42 3.90
CA VAL A 32 3.13 -13.98 5.20
C VAL A 32 4.64 -13.85 5.38
N THR A 33 5.43 -14.24 4.37
CA THR A 33 6.90 -14.18 4.42
C THR A 33 7.41 -12.75 4.63
N LEU A 34 6.89 -11.79 3.88
CA LEU A 34 7.30 -10.38 3.99
C LEU A 34 6.82 -9.78 5.32
N ALA A 35 5.65 -10.18 5.81
CA ALA A 35 5.13 -9.77 7.11
C ALA A 35 6.03 -10.23 8.26
N ASP A 36 6.53 -11.46 8.23
CA ASP A 36 7.45 -11.98 9.24
C ASP A 36 8.80 -11.23 9.22
N LEU A 37 9.36 -10.97 8.03
CA LEU A 37 10.58 -10.16 7.89
C LEU A 37 10.39 -8.74 8.44
N LEU A 38 9.27 -8.11 8.14
CA LEU A 38 8.96 -6.78 8.65
C LEU A 38 8.81 -6.79 10.17
N LYS A 39 8.15 -7.80 10.72
CA LYS A 39 7.94 -7.97 12.14
C LYS A 39 9.27 -8.16 12.90
N GLU A 40 10.16 -9.01 12.42
CA GLU A 40 11.49 -9.20 13.00
C GLU A 40 12.26 -7.87 13.09
N ARG A 41 12.20 -7.08 12.03
CA ARG A 41 12.85 -5.77 11.99
C ARG A 41 12.24 -4.78 12.98
N LEU A 42 10.92 -4.74 13.09
CA LEU A 42 10.21 -3.80 13.97
C LEU A 42 10.38 -4.14 15.44
N VAL A 43 10.38 -5.42 15.81
CA VAL A 43 10.56 -5.87 17.22
C VAL A 43 11.91 -5.45 17.77
N ALA A 44 12.93 -5.34 16.93
CA ALA A 44 14.28 -4.92 17.36
C ALA A 44 14.38 -3.43 17.75
N ASN A 45 13.45 -2.57 17.30
CA ASN A 45 13.64 -1.12 17.32
C ASN A 45 12.49 -0.30 17.92
N ASP A 46 11.29 -0.86 18.20
CA ASP A 46 10.11 -0.03 18.37
C ASP A 46 9.15 -0.33 19.52
N ASP A 47 8.36 0.70 19.83
CA ASP A 47 7.13 0.61 20.59
C ASP A 47 6.14 -0.39 19.95
N VAL A 48 5.66 -1.32 20.74
CA VAL A 48 4.70 -2.36 20.33
C VAL A 48 3.45 -1.78 19.65
N LYS A 49 3.00 -0.59 20.08
CA LYS A 49 1.81 0.06 19.51
C LYS A 49 2.06 0.52 18.08
N ARG A 50 3.22 1.12 17.84
CA ARG A 50 3.63 1.58 16.52
C ARG A 50 3.86 0.40 15.57
N SER A 51 4.54 -0.65 16.02
CA SER A 51 4.74 -1.88 15.25
C SER A 51 3.41 -2.48 14.76
N LYS A 52 2.37 -2.48 15.62
CA LYS A 52 1.02 -2.93 15.23
C LYS A 52 0.38 -2.05 14.14
N LEU A 53 0.59 -0.73 14.18
CA LEU A 53 0.07 0.18 13.15
C LEU A 53 0.75 -0.07 11.81
N ILE A 54 2.10 -0.14 11.81
CA ILE A 54 2.89 -0.42 10.61
C ILE A 54 2.46 -1.75 9.98
N PHE A 55 2.37 -2.80 10.81
CA PHE A 55 1.95 -4.12 10.36
C PHE A 55 0.54 -4.12 9.75
N ALA A 56 -0.41 -3.43 10.38
CA ALA A 56 -1.77 -3.37 9.87
C ALA A 56 -1.87 -2.63 8.52
N VAL A 57 -1.12 -1.52 8.35
CA VAL A 57 -1.06 -0.80 7.06
C VAL A 57 -0.38 -1.65 5.99
N PHE A 58 0.70 -2.36 6.35
CA PHE A 58 1.37 -3.30 5.44
C PHE A 58 0.42 -4.40 4.96
N MET A 59 -0.26 -5.08 5.89
CA MET A 59 -1.19 -6.17 5.57
C MET A 59 -2.30 -5.69 4.64
N GLU A 60 -2.89 -4.55 4.93
CA GLU A 60 -3.96 -3.97 4.12
C GLU A 60 -3.47 -3.58 2.72
N GLY A 61 -2.29 -2.95 2.63
CA GLY A 61 -1.68 -2.59 1.35
C GLY A 61 -1.39 -3.80 0.47
N VAL A 62 -0.79 -4.84 1.04
CA VAL A 62 -0.46 -6.07 0.30
C VAL A 62 -1.71 -6.87 -0.07
N GLN A 63 -2.72 -6.91 0.81
CA GLN A 63 -3.99 -7.56 0.52
C GLN A 63 -4.74 -6.90 -0.64
N ASN A 64 -4.68 -5.58 -0.74
CA ASN A 64 -5.18 -4.85 -1.90
C ASN A 64 -4.47 -5.27 -3.19
N LEU A 65 -3.14 -5.48 -3.16
CA LEU A 65 -2.41 -6.00 -4.31
C LEU A 65 -2.88 -7.40 -4.73
N ILE A 66 -3.09 -8.30 -3.76
CA ILE A 66 -3.55 -9.67 -4.03
C ILE A 66 -4.95 -9.66 -4.66
N TRP A 67 -5.87 -8.86 -4.13
CA TRP A 67 -7.24 -8.82 -4.62
C TRP A 67 -7.36 -8.21 -6.01
N HIS A 68 -6.72 -7.08 -6.24
CA HIS A 68 -6.78 -6.39 -7.53
C HIS A 68 -5.83 -6.98 -8.56
N GLY A 69 -4.77 -7.68 -8.14
CA GLY A 69 -3.85 -8.36 -9.03
C GLY A 69 -4.44 -9.60 -9.71
N LYS A 70 -5.45 -10.25 -9.11
CA LYS A 70 -6.12 -11.43 -9.70
C LYS A 70 -6.87 -11.12 -11.00
N GLU A 71 -7.09 -9.86 -11.30
CA GLU A 71 -7.75 -9.43 -12.53
C GLU A 71 -6.81 -9.35 -13.74
N HIS A 72 -5.48 -9.46 -13.51
CA HIS A 72 -4.46 -9.43 -14.56
C HIS A 72 -3.65 -10.73 -14.58
N GLU A 73 -3.36 -11.25 -15.78
CA GLU A 73 -2.60 -12.50 -15.96
C GLU A 73 -1.24 -12.51 -15.27
N GLU A 74 -0.60 -11.36 -15.09
CA GLU A 74 0.73 -11.25 -14.50
C GLU A 74 0.72 -10.98 -12.98
N ASN A 75 -0.41 -10.61 -12.38
CA ASN A 75 -0.55 -10.29 -10.94
C ASN A 75 0.69 -9.59 -10.33
N MET A 76 1.26 -8.65 -11.09
CA MET A 76 2.48 -7.96 -10.73
C MET A 76 2.19 -6.82 -9.77
N GLY A 77 2.74 -6.92 -8.56
CA GLY A 77 2.66 -5.88 -7.56
C GLY A 77 4.05 -5.37 -7.17
N MET A 78 4.10 -4.12 -6.75
CA MET A 78 5.27 -3.49 -6.14
C MET A 78 5.00 -3.26 -4.65
N ILE A 79 5.95 -3.65 -3.81
CA ILE A 79 5.97 -3.32 -2.38
C ILE A 79 7.30 -2.66 -2.09
N LEU A 80 7.26 -1.43 -1.57
CA LEU A 80 8.44 -0.69 -1.17
C LEU A 80 8.24 -0.14 0.24
N ILE A 81 9.20 -0.38 1.13
CA ILE A 81 9.18 0.15 2.49
C ILE A 81 10.46 0.95 2.71
N THR A 82 10.30 2.18 3.15
CA THR A 82 11.40 3.07 3.52
C THR A 82 11.36 3.39 5.01
N GLU A 83 12.53 3.65 5.60
CA GLU A 83 12.67 4.08 6.98
C GLU A 83 13.58 5.30 7.05
N HIS A 84 13.04 6.46 7.39
CA HIS A 84 13.77 7.70 7.52
C HIS A 84 13.38 8.42 8.81
N GLU A 85 14.36 8.80 9.64
CA GLU A 85 14.16 9.53 10.92
C GLU A 85 13.07 8.93 11.83
N LYS A 86 12.96 7.61 11.86
CA LYS A 86 11.93 6.82 12.54
C LYS A 86 10.56 6.79 11.85
N GLU A 87 10.32 7.52 10.78
CA GLU A 87 9.10 7.35 9.98
C GLU A 87 9.26 6.16 9.04
N ILE A 88 8.23 5.33 8.97
CA ILE A 88 8.14 4.24 8.01
C ILE A 88 7.08 4.60 6.99
N THR A 89 7.48 4.60 5.71
CA THR A 89 6.56 4.76 4.60
C THR A 89 6.42 3.42 3.87
N ILE A 90 5.19 2.96 3.74
CA ILE A 90 4.82 1.77 2.99
C ILE A 90 4.18 2.21 1.68
N MET A 91 4.74 1.73 0.57
CA MET A 91 4.22 1.98 -0.77
C MET A 91 3.81 0.66 -1.39
N CYS A 92 2.58 0.59 -1.89
CA CYS A 92 2.06 -0.53 -2.64
C CYS A 92 1.58 -0.03 -4.00
N GLY A 93 1.94 -0.75 -5.05
CA GLY A 93 1.57 -0.37 -6.41
C GLY A 93 1.26 -1.58 -7.27
N ASN A 94 0.29 -1.43 -8.16
CA ASN A 94 -0.09 -2.42 -9.15
C ASN A 94 -0.61 -1.77 -10.41
N ARG A 95 -0.68 -2.54 -11.48
CA ARG A 95 -1.32 -2.14 -12.72
C ARG A 95 -2.82 -2.31 -12.60
N ILE A 96 -3.57 -1.33 -13.08
CA ILE A 96 -5.04 -1.34 -13.13
C ILE A 96 -5.53 -0.88 -14.51
N GLU A 97 -6.73 -1.31 -14.90
CA GLU A 97 -7.39 -0.87 -16.11
C GLU A 97 -7.87 0.58 -15.99
N LYS A 98 -7.73 1.36 -17.08
CA LYS A 98 -8.09 2.79 -17.09
C LYS A 98 -9.56 3.05 -16.79
N ASP A 99 -10.46 2.18 -17.22
CA ASP A 99 -11.89 2.28 -16.97
C ASP A 99 -12.26 2.11 -15.48
N LYS A 100 -11.44 1.38 -14.72
CA LYS A 100 -11.60 1.19 -13.26
C LYS A 100 -11.02 2.34 -12.43
N THR A 101 -10.25 3.26 -13.04
CA THR A 101 -9.55 4.32 -12.29
C THR A 101 -10.49 5.37 -11.70
N GLN A 102 -11.61 5.67 -12.36
CA GLN A 102 -12.48 6.78 -11.92
C GLN A 102 -13.06 6.52 -10.54
N GLY A 103 -13.61 5.34 -10.28
CA GLY A 103 -14.15 5.01 -8.96
C GLY A 103 -13.09 5.03 -7.84
N LEU A 104 -11.86 4.64 -8.17
CA LEU A 104 -10.73 4.72 -7.23
C LEU A 104 -10.34 6.18 -6.95
N LYS A 105 -10.24 7.02 -8.00
CA LYS A 105 -9.95 8.46 -7.87
C LYS A 105 -11.00 9.18 -7.03
N ASP A 106 -12.28 8.88 -7.23
CA ASP A 106 -13.38 9.48 -6.46
C ASP A 106 -13.28 9.14 -4.97
N ARG A 107 -12.95 7.89 -4.63
CA ARG A 107 -12.72 7.46 -3.24
C ARG A 107 -11.49 8.13 -2.61
N LEU A 108 -10.39 8.19 -3.35
CA LEU A 108 -9.16 8.84 -2.89
C LEU A 108 -9.38 10.34 -2.67
N ALA A 109 -10.11 11.03 -3.57
CA ALA A 109 -10.47 12.44 -3.41
C ALA A 109 -11.32 12.70 -2.16
N GLN A 110 -12.24 11.79 -1.82
CA GLN A 110 -13.02 11.89 -0.56
C GLN A 110 -12.12 11.77 0.68
N ILE A 111 -11.12 10.89 0.65
CA ILE A 111 -10.17 10.70 1.74
C ILE A 111 -9.23 11.91 1.86
N GLU A 112 -8.72 12.41 0.73
CA GLU A 112 -7.80 13.56 0.68
C GLU A 112 -8.42 14.85 1.24
N GLY A 113 -9.71 15.05 1.00
CA GLY A 113 -10.46 16.21 1.51
C GLY A 113 -10.94 16.09 2.98
N ALA A 114 -10.73 14.93 3.63
CA ALA A 114 -11.26 14.63 4.94
C ALA A 114 -10.21 14.78 6.05
N ASP A 115 -10.61 15.34 7.20
CA ASP A 115 -9.81 15.28 8.41
C ASP A 115 -9.82 13.87 9.05
N LYS A 116 -8.97 13.66 10.05
CA LYS A 116 -8.82 12.36 10.71
C LYS A 116 -10.11 11.86 11.38
N ASP A 117 -10.93 12.73 11.90
CA ASP A 117 -12.15 12.33 12.57
C ASP A 117 -13.24 11.97 11.56
N THR A 118 -13.29 12.68 10.45
CA THR A 118 -14.13 12.34 9.29
C THR A 118 -13.73 10.98 8.70
N ILE A 119 -12.43 10.71 8.49
CA ILE A 119 -11.95 9.40 8.00
C ILE A 119 -12.36 8.27 8.96
N ARG A 120 -12.23 8.50 10.27
CA ARG A 120 -12.67 7.51 11.28
C ARG A 120 -14.18 7.27 11.25
N GLN A 121 -14.97 8.32 11.00
CA GLN A 121 -16.41 8.19 10.87
C GLN A 121 -16.78 7.42 9.59
N MET A 122 -16.20 7.79 8.45
CA MET A 122 -16.39 7.07 7.18
C MET A 122 -16.07 5.57 7.31
N TYR A 123 -14.99 5.24 8.03
CA TYR A 123 -14.63 3.85 8.31
C TYR A 123 -15.69 3.13 9.15
N ARG A 124 -16.18 3.75 10.24
CA ARG A 124 -17.24 3.16 11.09
C ARG A 124 -18.54 2.94 10.32
N ASP A 125 -18.92 3.93 9.52
CA ASP A 125 -20.13 3.85 8.70
C ASP A 125 -20.00 2.74 7.64
N GLY A 126 -18.86 2.64 6.99
CA GLY A 126 -18.55 1.57 6.05
C GLY A 126 -18.60 0.18 6.71
N MET A 127 -18.03 0.03 7.91
CA MET A 127 -18.10 -1.22 8.68
C MET A 127 -19.54 -1.64 9.05
N SER A 128 -20.42 -0.69 9.36
CA SER A 128 -21.81 -1.01 9.69
C SER A 128 -22.62 -1.50 8.48
N HIS A 129 -22.21 -1.15 7.27
CA HIS A 129 -22.83 -1.59 6.01
C HIS A 129 -22.12 -2.79 5.37
N ALA A 130 -20.92 -3.14 5.84
CA ALA A 130 -20.11 -4.24 5.29
C ALA A 130 -20.75 -5.63 5.50
N SER A 131 -21.67 -5.77 6.47
CA SER A 131 -22.42 -7.02 6.67
C SER A 131 -23.34 -7.39 5.49
N GLU A 132 -23.59 -6.46 4.57
CA GLU A 132 -24.41 -6.69 3.37
C GLU A 132 -23.57 -6.95 2.11
N HIS A 133 -22.25 -6.67 2.14
CA HIS A 133 -21.36 -6.79 0.99
C HIS A 133 -19.96 -7.24 1.43
N ASP A 134 -19.83 -8.49 1.85
CA ASP A 134 -18.53 -9.14 2.08
C ASP A 134 -17.84 -9.43 0.74
N GLY A 135 -17.05 -8.46 0.22
CA GLY A 135 -16.32 -8.66 -1.02
C GLY A 135 -15.18 -7.66 -1.23
N PRO A 136 -14.22 -7.99 -2.10
CA PRO A 136 -13.20 -7.05 -2.53
C PRO A 136 -13.88 -5.82 -3.16
N GLY A 137 -13.46 -4.63 -2.74
CA GLY A 137 -13.99 -3.36 -3.28
C GLY A 137 -14.91 -2.56 -2.35
N SER A 138 -15.10 -2.97 -1.08
CA SER A 138 -15.84 -2.16 -0.09
C SER A 138 -15.24 -0.76 0.14
N GLY A 139 -14.00 -0.52 -0.25
CA GLY A 139 -13.27 0.73 -0.02
C GLY A 139 -12.76 0.90 1.41
N LEU A 140 -13.06 -0.04 2.30
CA LEU A 140 -12.63 -0.01 3.70
C LEU A 140 -11.12 -0.07 3.85
N GLY A 141 -10.42 -0.79 2.96
CA GLY A 141 -8.96 -0.88 2.99
C GLY A 141 -8.26 0.46 2.86
N LEU A 142 -8.68 1.31 1.94
CA LEU A 142 -8.13 2.66 1.80
C LEU A 142 -8.39 3.53 3.04
N LEU A 143 -9.59 3.44 3.61
CA LEU A 143 -9.94 4.13 4.85
C LEU A 143 -9.14 3.60 6.05
N GLU A 144 -8.91 2.28 6.10
CA GLU A 144 -8.08 1.65 7.14
C GLU A 144 -6.65 2.14 7.08
N ILE A 145 -6.05 2.20 5.89
CA ILE A 145 -4.71 2.75 5.67
C ILE A 145 -4.69 4.24 6.08
N ALA A 146 -5.62 5.05 5.58
CA ALA A 146 -5.65 6.49 5.83
C ALA A 146 -5.83 6.83 7.31
N ARG A 147 -6.72 6.13 8.04
CA ARG A 147 -6.94 6.40 9.47
C ARG A 147 -5.76 6.02 10.36
N ARG A 148 -4.92 5.06 9.92
CA ARG A 148 -3.73 4.59 10.64
C ARG A 148 -2.48 5.38 10.33
N SER A 149 -2.42 6.01 9.17
CA SER A 149 -1.28 6.85 8.76
C SER A 149 -1.13 8.06 9.67
N THR A 150 0.10 8.48 9.92
CA THR A 150 0.42 9.70 10.69
C THR A 150 0.24 10.96 9.84
N GLN A 151 0.46 10.82 8.53
CA GLN A 151 0.31 11.87 7.52
C GLN A 151 -0.84 11.51 6.54
N PRO A 152 -1.38 12.46 5.77
CA PRO A 152 -2.27 12.14 4.67
C PRO A 152 -1.62 11.13 3.73
N ILE A 153 -2.40 10.14 3.27
CA ILE A 153 -1.92 9.19 2.24
C ILE A 153 -1.62 9.95 0.96
N SER A 154 -0.61 9.49 0.22
CA SER A 154 -0.29 10.02 -1.10
C SER A 154 -0.42 8.92 -2.15
N TYR A 155 -0.74 9.30 -3.37
CA TYR A 155 -0.94 8.35 -4.46
C TYR A 155 -0.61 8.96 -5.81
N THR A 156 -0.37 8.11 -6.79
CA THR A 156 -0.17 8.52 -8.17
C THR A 156 -0.71 7.48 -9.14
N PHE A 157 -1.06 7.97 -10.33
CA PHE A 157 -1.43 7.14 -11.50
C PHE A 157 -0.47 7.50 -12.63
N VAL A 158 0.20 6.50 -13.18
CA VAL A 158 1.15 6.66 -14.28
C VAL A 158 0.65 5.86 -15.48
N ASP A 159 0.39 6.53 -16.59
CA ASP A 159 -0.03 5.86 -17.83
C ASP A 159 1.05 4.90 -18.32
N VAL A 160 0.65 3.66 -18.60
CA VAL A 160 1.53 2.62 -19.13
C VAL A 160 1.28 2.45 -20.64
N ASP A 161 0.01 2.31 -21.02
CA ASP A 161 -0.44 2.16 -22.39
C ASP A 161 -1.86 2.74 -22.56
N GLU A 162 -2.54 2.41 -23.68
CA GLU A 162 -3.89 2.92 -23.97
C GLU A 162 -4.96 2.39 -22.99
N HIS A 163 -4.73 1.24 -22.36
CA HIS A 163 -5.71 0.50 -21.55
C HIS A 163 -5.38 0.46 -20.06
N SER A 164 -4.14 0.71 -19.67
CA SER A 164 -3.65 0.48 -18.32
C SER A 164 -2.87 1.65 -17.73
N VAL A 165 -2.91 1.75 -16.40
CA VAL A 165 -2.10 2.66 -15.59
C VAL A 165 -1.46 1.90 -14.45
N ASP A 166 -0.28 2.31 -14.03
CA ASP A 166 0.31 1.90 -12.76
C ASP A 166 -0.23 2.83 -11.67
N PHE A 167 -0.86 2.27 -10.67
CA PHE A 167 -1.32 2.95 -9.45
C PHE A 167 -0.37 2.66 -8.31
N ILE A 168 0.06 3.70 -7.60
CA ILE A 168 0.91 3.58 -6.41
C ILE A 168 0.29 4.38 -5.28
N LEU A 169 0.14 3.74 -4.13
CA LEU A 169 -0.33 4.32 -2.87
C LEU A 169 0.82 4.32 -1.86
N ALA A 170 1.00 5.41 -1.13
CA ALA A 170 1.98 5.53 -0.06
C ALA A 170 1.32 5.99 1.24
N ALA A 171 1.70 5.36 2.35
CA ALA A 171 1.23 5.63 3.69
C ALA A 171 2.41 5.72 4.67
N THR A 172 2.49 6.80 5.45
CA THR A 172 3.54 7.06 6.46
C THR A 172 3.02 6.85 7.88
N ILE A 173 3.80 6.14 8.72
CA ILE A 173 3.50 5.78 10.10
C ILE A 173 4.65 6.20 11.01
#